data_553e55399127584ab1fe0f1999ee34a8
#
_entry.id   553e55399127584ab1fe0f1999ee34a8
#
_cell.length_a   1.000
_cell.length_b   1.000
_cell.length_c   1.000
_cell.angle_alpha   90.00
_cell.angle_beta   90.00
_cell.angle_gamma   90.00
#
_symmetry.space_group_name_H-M   'P 1'
#
loop_
_entity.id
_entity.type
_entity.pdbx_description
1 polymer ?
#
loop_
_entity_poly.entity_id
_entity_poly.type
_entity_poly.pdbx_seq_one_letter_code
_entity_poly.pdbx_strand_id
1 'polypeptide(L)' 'MERAVFVYTTHPSAVEAERVGCALLERRLCACVNILPGMISHYWWQGKIERGEEAVMIVKTRASLAPAASLLITVRLPFS' A
#
# COMPACT_ATOMS: atom_id res chain seq x y z
N MET A 1 -1.34 20.60 16.36
CA MET A 1 -0.72 19.31 16.05
C MET A 1 -1.49 18.61 14.96
N GLU A 2 -0.80 18.14 13.97
CA GLU A 2 -1.43 17.51 12.83
C GLU A 2 -1.81 16.06 13.13
N ARG A 3 -2.96 15.63 12.59
CA ARG A 3 -3.48 14.29 12.81
C ARG A 3 -2.66 13.24 12.05
N ALA A 4 -2.34 12.15 12.71
CA ALA A 4 -1.74 10.99 12.06
C ALA A 4 -2.83 10.17 11.37
N VAL A 5 -2.52 9.61 10.21
CA VAL A 5 -3.43 8.75 9.47
C VAL A 5 -2.69 7.51 9.01
N PHE A 6 -3.44 6.46 8.79
CA PHE A 6 -2.92 5.21 8.22
C PHE A 6 -3.55 5.01 6.85
N VAL A 7 -2.71 4.73 5.85
CA VAL A 7 -3.18 4.42 4.50
C VAL A 7 -2.97 2.93 4.28
N TYR A 8 -4.05 2.23 4.06
CA TYR A 8 -4.03 0.78 3.81
C TYR A 8 -3.85 0.54 2.31
N THR A 9 -2.88 -0.29 1.96
CA THR A 9 -2.62 -0.63 0.56
C THR A 9 -2.32 -2.11 0.43
N THR A 10 -2.51 -2.65 -0.78
CA THR A 10 -2.15 -4.03 -1.09
C THR A 10 -1.23 -4.05 -2.30
N HIS A 11 -0.36 -5.03 -2.33
CA HIS A 11 0.66 -5.17 -3.37
C HIS A 11 0.79 -6.63 -3.77
N PRO A 12 1.26 -6.92 -4.99
CA PRO A 12 1.40 -8.31 -5.45
C PRO A 12 2.35 -9.14 -4.59
N SER A 13 3.34 -8.51 -3.97
CA SER A 13 4.34 -9.21 -3.16
C SER A 13 4.93 -8.27 -2.12
N ALA A 14 5.60 -8.84 -1.12
CA ALA A 14 6.32 -8.06 -0.13
C ALA A 14 7.44 -7.24 -0.78
N VAL A 15 8.10 -7.77 -1.79
CA VAL A 15 9.17 -7.06 -2.51
C VAL A 15 8.62 -5.80 -3.18
N GLU A 16 7.47 -5.90 -3.83
CA GLU A 16 6.83 -4.74 -4.45
C GLU A 16 6.39 -3.72 -3.40
N ALA A 17 5.84 -4.20 -2.29
CA ALA A 17 5.45 -3.32 -1.19
C ALA A 17 6.67 -2.57 -0.63
N GLU A 18 7.79 -3.26 -0.43
CA GLU A 18 9.01 -2.63 0.04
C GLU A 18 9.52 -1.57 -0.91
N ARG A 19 9.46 -1.84 -2.20
CA ARG A 19 9.90 -0.88 -3.22
C ARG A 19 9.10 0.42 -3.16
N VAL A 20 7.77 0.29 -3.07
CA VAL A 20 6.90 1.46 -2.96
C VAL A 20 7.09 2.15 -1.61
N GLY A 21 7.18 1.38 -0.53
CA GLY A 21 7.37 1.91 0.81
C GLY A 21 8.66 2.69 0.96
N CYS A 22 9.75 2.18 0.42
CA CYS A 22 11.03 2.87 0.45
C CYS A 22 10.99 4.18 -0.35
N ALA A 23 10.30 4.18 -1.49
CA ALA A 23 10.13 5.39 -2.27
C ALA A 23 9.35 6.47 -1.48
N LEU A 24 8.33 6.05 -0.74
CA LEU A 24 7.58 6.97 0.11
C LEU A 24 8.46 7.58 1.22
N LEU A 25 9.26 6.74 1.85
CA LEU A 25 10.17 7.19 2.92
C LEU A 25 11.24 8.13 2.39
N GLU A 26 11.84 7.80 1.25
CA GLU A 26 12.87 8.63 0.62
C GLU A 26 12.34 10.01 0.26
N ARG A 27 11.10 10.10 -0.13
CA ARG A 27 10.46 11.38 -0.48
C ARG A 27 9.80 12.06 0.72
N ARG A 28 9.98 11.51 1.90
CA ARG A 28 9.44 12.05 3.15
C ARG A 28 7.91 12.22 3.12
N LEU A 29 7.24 11.31 2.44
CA LEU A 29 5.78 11.31 2.34
C LEU A 29 5.12 10.52 3.46
N CYS A 30 5.90 9.80 4.25
CA CYS A 30 5.41 9.08 5.40
C CYS A 30 6.51 8.93 6.45
N ALA A 31 6.10 8.60 7.67
CA ALA A 31 7.02 8.37 8.77
C ALA A 31 7.46 6.91 8.83
N CYS A 32 6.57 5.99 8.43
CA CYS A 32 6.83 4.57 8.59
C CYS A 32 5.89 3.78 7.68
N VAL A 33 6.36 2.63 7.23
CA VAL A 33 5.52 1.64 6.55
C VAL A 33 5.64 0.31 7.28
N ASN A 34 4.52 -0.40 7.38
CA ASN A 34 4.51 -1.76 7.91
C ASN A 34 4.02 -2.69 6.81
N ILE A 35 4.71 -3.77 6.59
CA ILE A 35 4.40 -4.71 5.54
C ILE A 35 4.07 -6.06 6.14
N LEU A 36 2.93 -6.61 5.75
CA LEU A 36 2.45 -7.92 6.20
C LEU A 36 2.36 -8.81 4.97
N PRO A 37 3.30 -9.72 4.78
CA PRO A 37 3.27 -10.64 3.63
C PRO A 37 2.23 -11.75 3.85
N GLY A 38 1.86 -12.40 2.77
CA GLY A 38 1.05 -13.60 2.85
C GLY A 38 -0.42 -13.38 3.13
N MET A 39 -0.94 -12.19 2.84
CA MET A 39 -2.37 -11.96 2.96
C MET A 39 -3.11 -12.73 1.89
N ILE A 40 -4.15 -13.43 2.29
CA ILE A 40 -4.99 -14.20 1.37
C ILE A 40 -6.25 -13.41 1.07
N SER A 41 -6.51 -13.23 -0.22
CA SER A 41 -7.71 -12.52 -0.69
C SER A 41 -8.62 -13.46 -1.44
N HIS A 42 -9.91 -13.33 -1.22
CA HIS A 42 -10.92 -14.01 -2.02
C HIS A 42 -11.76 -12.94 -2.69
N TYR A 43 -11.98 -13.07 -3.99
CA TYR A 43 -12.69 -12.03 -4.74
C TYR A 43 -13.44 -12.64 -5.92
N TRP A 44 -14.42 -11.92 -6.40
CA TRP A 44 -15.18 -12.31 -7.58
C TRP A 44 -14.42 -11.89 -8.83
N TRP A 45 -14.27 -12.84 -9.73
CA TRP A 45 -13.66 -12.59 -11.04
C TRP A 45 -14.39 -13.42 -12.09
N GLN A 46 -14.99 -12.75 -13.06
CA GLN A 46 -15.69 -13.41 -14.17
C GLN A 46 -16.68 -14.50 -13.69
N GLY A 47 -17.48 -14.18 -12.70
CA GLY A 47 -18.50 -15.06 -12.19
C GLY A 47 -18.01 -16.20 -11.28
N LYS A 48 -16.74 -16.16 -10.88
CA LYS A 48 -16.16 -17.17 -9.99
C LYS A 48 -15.47 -16.49 -8.80
N ILE A 49 -15.36 -17.26 -7.73
CA ILE A 49 -14.56 -16.81 -6.58
C ILE A 49 -13.13 -17.28 -6.80
N GLU A 50 -12.22 -16.33 -6.86
CA GLU A 50 -10.79 -16.59 -7.01
C GLU A 50 -10.07 -16.33 -5.70
N ARG A 51 -8.92 -16.97 -5.54
CA ARG A 51 -8.04 -16.79 -4.39
C ARG A 51 -6.72 -16.21 -4.86
N GLY A 52 -6.23 -15.20 -4.16
CA GLY A 52 -4.92 -14.64 -4.42
C GLY A 52 -4.14 -14.43 -3.15
N GLU A 53 -2.84 -14.30 -3.27
CA GLU A 53 -1.98 -13.91 -2.16
C GLU A 53 -1.35 -12.56 -2.48
N GLU A 54 -1.36 -11.70 -1.48
CA GLU A 54 -0.86 -10.34 -1.62
C GLU A 54 -0.11 -9.94 -0.36
N ALA A 55 0.60 -8.82 -0.43
CA ALA A 55 1.17 -8.20 0.77
C ALA A 55 0.36 -6.96 1.10
N VAL A 56 0.09 -6.78 2.39
CA VAL A 56 -0.54 -5.56 2.90
C VAL A 56 0.57 -4.59 3.29
N MET A 57 0.42 -3.33 2.94
CA MET A 57 1.28 -2.29 3.46
C MET A 57 0.41 -1.23 4.13
N ILE A 58 0.75 -0.90 5.37
CA ILE A 58 0.12 0.18 6.11
C ILE A 58 1.11 1.33 6.17
N VAL A 59 0.73 2.45 5.58
CA VAL A 59 1.55 3.66 5.53
C VAL A 59 1.10 4.58 6.64
N LYS A 60 2.02 4.95 7.53
CA LYS A 60 1.74 5.88 8.63
C LYS A 60 2.26 7.24 8.27
N THR A 61 1.38 8.21 8.16
CA THR A 61 1.76 9.55 7.76
C THR A 61 0.85 10.58 8.43
N ARG A 62 1.06 11.84 8.14
CA ARG A 62 0.18 12.90 8.63
C ARG A 62 -0.85 13.24 7.56
N ALA A 63 -1.99 13.76 8.02
CA ALA A 63 -3.13 14.01 7.15
C ALA A 63 -2.79 14.85 5.92
N SER A 64 -1.93 15.85 6.08
CA SER A 64 -1.56 16.74 4.97
C SER A 64 -0.74 16.05 3.88
N LEU A 65 -0.05 14.94 4.21
CA LEU A 65 0.76 14.21 3.25
C LEU A 65 0.03 13.01 2.64
N ALA A 66 -1.13 12.64 3.18
CA ALA A 66 -1.86 11.47 2.70
C ALA A 66 -2.22 11.53 1.20
N PRO A 67 -2.66 12.68 0.65
CA PRO A 67 -2.94 12.76 -0.78
C PRO A 67 -1.71 12.48 -1.65
N ALA A 68 -0.56 13.08 -1.31
CA ALA A 68 0.67 12.88 -2.07
C ALA A 68 1.17 11.44 -1.96
N ALA A 69 1.09 10.85 -0.76
CA ALA A 69 1.47 9.46 -0.56
C ALA A 69 0.57 8.53 -1.37
N SER A 70 -0.74 8.76 -1.35
CA SER A 70 -1.69 7.96 -2.11
C SER A 70 -1.46 8.06 -3.61
N LEU A 71 -1.14 9.25 -4.09
CA LEU A 71 -0.83 9.45 -5.50
C LEU A 71 0.40 8.66 -5.92
N LEU A 72 1.47 8.72 -5.13
CA LEU A 72 2.68 7.96 -5.43
C LEU A 72 2.42 6.46 -5.47
N ILE A 73 1.66 5.95 -4.51
CA ILE A 73 1.28 4.54 -4.46
C ILE A 73 0.53 4.16 -5.73
N THR A 74 -0.46 4.96 -6.13
CA THR A 74 -1.28 4.70 -7.31
C THR A 74 -0.44 4.65 -8.59
N VAL A 75 0.49 5.59 -8.73
CA VAL A 75 1.35 5.66 -9.93
C VAL A 75 2.28 4.46 -10.04
N ARG A 76 2.70 3.90 -8.89
CA ARG A 76 3.65 2.79 -8.88
C ARG A 76 3.02 1.42 -8.91
N LEU A 77 1.72 1.32 -8.69
CA LEU A 77 1.05 0.03 -8.74
C LEU A 77 0.81 -0.38 -10.19
N PRO A 78 1.13 -1.65 -10.57
CA PRO A 78 0.76 -2.17 -11.86
C PRO A 78 -0.74 -2.43 -11.85
N PHE A 79 -1.51 -1.50 -12.30
CA PHE A 79 -2.94 -1.61 -12.20
C PHE A 79 -3.53 -2.51 -13.24
N SER A 80 -4.37 -3.36 -12.80
CA SER A 80 -5.27 -4.05 -13.69
C SER A 80 -6.65 -3.45 -13.54
#